data_daaa36a1a1f8fcf642d2c5fba0895d32
#
_entry.id   daaa36a1a1f8fcf642d2c5fba0895d32
#
_cell.length_a   1.000
_cell.length_b   1.000
_cell.length_c   1.000
_cell.angle_alpha   90.00
_cell.angle_beta   90.00
_cell.angle_gamma   90.00
#
_symmetry.space_group_name_H-M   'P 1'
#
loop_
_entity.id
_entity.type
_entity.pdbx_description
1 polymer ?
#
loop_
_entity_poly.entity_id
_entity_poly.type
_entity_poly.pdbx_seq_one_letter_code
_entity_poly.pdbx_strand_id
1 'polypeptide(L)'
;MLRVQTPKSLDPTKPDPARPDADGAPAAGLDRRSFLAAGTTLAATAAMAPAAALAQGMMPGQGWPTGPEPVRYPSDVWLVHDDRFRQYMIGNTPLRREWTGSLWAEGSAWNGPGRYVVFSDIPNNRQMRWDEVTGQVSLLRMPANFSNGNTFDWQGRQLSCEHSTARLVRYNWEGPWPEVLAEEYEGKPLNAPNDVVVHPEDDGIVFTDPGYGSHWWYEGNVRELELPTSVYHLDPQNGQLTRITDEIFKPNGLAFAPDYSVLYVADTAPTHHPEEQAKIIAWDVEDNGRRLTNRREFAVLERGFHDGIRTDVDGNVWAATAFGGEGVDGVHVYAPDGTKLGQILMPEGCANLAFVGERRNRLFICGSQSVYTLYTAAQGAHVT
;
A
#
# COMPACT_ATOMS: atom_id res chain seq x y z
N MET A 1 -8.82 53.32 6.76
CA MET A 1 -7.47 53.66 6.32
C MET A 1 -6.47 53.00 7.24
N LEU A 2 -5.96 51.85 6.92
CA LEU A 2 -4.89 51.14 7.63
C LEU A 2 -3.64 51.18 6.75
N ARG A 3 -2.59 51.78 7.26
CA ARG A 3 -1.28 51.90 6.58
C ARG A 3 -0.58 50.57 6.60
N VAL A 4 -0.26 50.05 5.42
CA VAL A 4 0.65 48.92 5.22
C VAL A 4 2.08 49.44 5.37
N GLN A 5 2.83 48.87 6.32
CA GLN A 5 4.27 49.11 6.46
C GLN A 5 5.03 48.11 5.56
N THR A 6 5.85 48.65 4.68
CA THR A 6 6.80 47.91 3.85
C THR A 6 8.01 47.45 4.70
N PRO A 7 8.54 46.22 4.49
CA PRO A 7 9.74 45.77 5.20
C PRO A 7 11.00 46.49 4.65
N LYS A 8 11.90 46.86 5.57
CA LYS A 8 13.21 47.49 5.28
C LYS A 8 14.12 46.46 4.56
N SER A 9 14.78 46.92 3.52
CA SER A 9 15.84 46.19 2.81
C SER A 9 17.05 45.95 3.73
N LEU A 10 17.54 44.71 3.74
CA LEU A 10 18.80 44.34 4.41
C LEU A 10 20.00 44.80 3.58
N ASP A 11 20.94 45.44 4.22
CA ASP A 11 22.22 45.88 3.68
C ASP A 11 23.18 44.70 3.54
N PRO A 12 23.71 44.39 2.34
CA PRO A 12 24.52 43.17 2.08
C PRO A 12 25.98 43.31 2.58
N THR A 13 26.36 44.35 3.29
CA THR A 13 27.75 44.57 3.68
C THR A 13 28.08 44.34 5.17
N LYS A 14 27.14 43.83 5.98
CA LYS A 14 27.41 43.52 7.40
C LYS A 14 27.56 42.02 7.61
N PRO A 15 28.64 41.56 8.31
CA PRO A 15 28.82 40.14 8.62
C PRO A 15 27.83 39.66 9.69
N ASP A 16 27.34 38.42 9.50
CA ASP A 16 26.45 37.67 10.39
C ASP A 16 27.26 37.20 11.65
N PRO A 17 26.82 37.46 12.87
CA PRO A 17 27.56 37.12 14.09
C PRO A 17 27.38 35.68 14.62
N ALA A 18 26.91 34.73 13.84
CA ALA A 18 26.62 33.37 14.30
C ALA A 18 27.32 32.26 13.48
N ARG A 19 28.64 32.37 13.23
CA ARG A 19 29.43 31.20 12.82
C ARG A 19 30.54 30.94 13.85
N PRO A 20 30.60 29.76 14.48
CA PRO A 20 31.77 29.36 15.25
C PRO A 20 32.93 29.01 14.31
N ASP A 21 34.12 29.53 14.62
CA ASP A 21 35.37 29.30 13.96
C ASP A 21 35.77 27.81 14.00
N ALA A 22 36.04 27.21 12.84
CA ALA A 22 36.63 25.91 12.71
C ALA A 22 38.13 26.08 12.44
N ASP A 23 38.92 26.09 13.50
CA ASP A 23 40.37 25.97 13.40
C ASP A 23 40.83 24.50 13.36
N GLY A 24 41.44 24.17 12.26
CA GLY A 24 42.73 23.53 12.09
C GLY A 24 42.97 22.09 12.59
N ALA A 25 42.90 21.13 11.67
CA ALA A 25 43.86 20.02 11.61
C ALA A 25 44.14 19.66 10.14
N PRO A 26 45.38 19.39 9.72
CA PRO A 26 45.71 19.17 8.32
C PRO A 26 45.27 17.80 7.88
N ALA A 27 44.46 17.73 6.85
CA ALA A 27 44.12 16.49 6.15
C ALA A 27 45.39 16.00 5.40
N ALA A 28 45.85 14.81 5.75
CA ALA A 28 46.88 14.11 4.99
C ALA A 28 46.31 13.76 3.59
N GLY A 29 46.83 14.42 2.57
CA GLY A 29 46.46 14.22 1.20
C GLY A 29 46.92 12.84 0.72
N LEU A 30 45.95 12.01 0.36
CA LEU A 30 46.20 10.77 -0.40
C LEU A 30 46.50 11.16 -1.85
N ASP A 31 47.74 10.89 -2.28
CA ASP A 31 48.25 11.11 -3.63
C ASP A 31 47.48 10.26 -4.65
N ARG A 32 47.12 10.86 -5.79
CA ARG A 32 46.40 10.21 -6.91
C ARG A 32 47.11 8.96 -7.46
N ARG A 33 48.39 8.78 -7.19
CA ARG A 33 49.14 7.57 -7.59
C ARG A 33 48.90 6.37 -6.70
N SER A 34 48.53 6.59 -5.44
CA SER A 34 48.18 5.50 -4.50
C SER A 34 46.77 4.91 -4.77
N PHE A 35 45.90 5.69 -5.42
CA PHE A 35 44.57 5.20 -5.80
C PHE A 35 44.57 4.27 -7.02
N LEU A 36 45.52 4.45 -7.93
CA LEU A 36 45.67 3.60 -9.12
C LEU A 36 46.39 2.28 -8.84
N ALA A 37 47.21 2.21 -7.79
CA ALA A 37 47.90 0.96 -7.40
C ALA A 37 47.01 -0.02 -6.62
N ALA A 38 45.99 0.48 -5.93
CA ALA A 38 45.00 -0.37 -5.20
C ALA A 38 43.90 -0.93 -6.11
N GLY A 39 43.67 -0.28 -7.29
CA GLY A 39 42.65 -0.71 -8.25
C GLY A 39 43.04 -1.90 -9.13
N THR A 40 44.35 -2.15 -9.31
CA THR A 40 44.82 -3.21 -10.21
C THR A 40 44.97 -4.58 -9.56
N THR A 41 45.00 -4.67 -8.23
CA THR A 41 45.05 -5.95 -7.51
C THR A 41 43.69 -6.55 -7.18
N LEU A 42 42.60 -5.76 -7.19
CA LEU A 42 41.23 -6.26 -7.02
C LEU A 42 40.59 -6.72 -8.35
N ALA A 43 41.07 -6.25 -9.48
CA ALA A 43 40.53 -6.64 -10.81
C ALA A 43 40.99 -8.02 -11.29
N ALA A 44 42.08 -8.56 -10.73
CA ALA A 44 42.63 -9.85 -11.18
C ALA A 44 42.03 -11.06 -10.41
N THR A 45 41.37 -10.86 -9.29
CA THR A 45 40.71 -11.95 -8.52
C THR A 45 39.19 -12.06 -8.75
N ALA A 46 38.59 -11.06 -9.41
CA ALA A 46 37.17 -11.11 -9.77
C ALA A 46 36.91 -11.84 -11.12
N ALA A 47 37.97 -12.14 -11.88
CA ALA A 47 37.82 -12.71 -13.22
C ALA A 47 37.77 -14.25 -13.28
N MET A 48 37.78 -14.95 -12.12
CA MET A 48 37.70 -16.41 -12.07
C MET A 48 36.70 -16.94 -11.02
N ALA A 49 35.58 -16.25 -10.81
CA ALA A 49 34.42 -16.91 -10.29
C ALA A 49 33.80 -17.69 -11.46
N PRO A 50 33.64 -19.01 -11.38
CA PRO A 50 33.06 -19.77 -12.47
C PRO A 50 31.65 -19.29 -12.72
N ALA A 51 31.29 -19.13 -14.00
CA ALA A 51 29.91 -18.81 -14.41
C ALA A 51 28.82 -19.77 -13.85
N ALA A 52 29.24 -20.83 -13.20
CA ALA A 52 28.36 -21.76 -12.44
C ALA A 52 27.87 -21.22 -11.09
N ALA A 53 28.48 -20.18 -10.50
CA ALA A 53 27.99 -19.61 -9.23
C ALA A 53 26.85 -18.61 -9.40
N LEU A 54 26.68 -18.06 -10.62
CA LEU A 54 25.51 -17.24 -10.97
C LEU A 54 24.31 -18.08 -11.40
N ALA A 55 24.50 -19.40 -11.63
CA ALA A 55 23.43 -20.31 -12.05
C ALA A 55 22.76 -21.05 -10.89
N GLN A 56 23.20 -20.88 -9.63
CA GLN A 56 22.67 -21.62 -8.46
C GLN A 56 21.60 -20.86 -7.67
N GLY A 57 21.18 -19.67 -8.11
CA GLY A 57 20.15 -18.87 -7.43
C GLY A 57 18.88 -18.61 -8.23
N MET A 58 18.85 -18.96 -9.51
CA MET A 58 17.63 -18.82 -10.31
C MET A 58 17.00 -20.21 -10.49
N MET A 59 15.88 -20.43 -9.86
CA MET A 59 15.01 -21.55 -10.20
C MET A 59 14.65 -21.46 -11.69
N PRO A 60 14.64 -22.54 -12.47
CA PRO A 60 14.20 -22.50 -13.86
C PRO A 60 12.78 -21.93 -13.92
N GLY A 61 12.60 -20.79 -14.57
CA GLY A 61 11.31 -20.12 -14.71
C GLY A 61 11.16 -18.75 -14.01
N GLN A 62 12.13 -18.29 -13.22
CA GLN A 62 12.04 -17.00 -12.50
C GLN A 62 12.46 -15.78 -13.37
N GLY A 63 12.17 -15.80 -14.65
CA GLY A 63 12.24 -14.58 -15.45
C GLY A 63 10.94 -13.79 -15.32
N TRP A 64 10.94 -12.78 -14.46
CA TRP A 64 9.77 -11.90 -14.35
C TRP A 64 9.53 -11.18 -15.69
N PRO A 65 8.28 -11.23 -16.24
CA PRO A 65 7.99 -10.56 -17.50
C PRO A 65 7.96 -9.05 -17.31
N THR A 66 9.09 -8.42 -17.59
CA THR A 66 9.32 -6.99 -17.41
C THR A 66 9.28 -6.19 -18.70
N GLY A 67 8.89 -6.81 -19.81
CA GLY A 67 8.92 -6.19 -21.13
C GLY A 67 8.26 -7.05 -22.20
N PRO A 68 8.57 -6.82 -23.47
CA PRO A 68 8.00 -7.56 -24.60
C PRO A 68 8.51 -8.99 -24.77
N GLU A 69 9.35 -9.47 -23.85
CA GLU A 69 9.89 -10.84 -23.89
C GLU A 69 8.76 -11.87 -23.73
N PRO A 70 8.77 -12.94 -24.56
CA PRO A 70 7.76 -13.97 -24.47
C PRO A 70 7.85 -14.73 -23.14
N VAL A 71 6.69 -15.03 -22.55
CA VAL A 71 6.58 -15.79 -21.31
C VAL A 71 6.11 -17.22 -21.64
N ARG A 72 6.75 -18.20 -21.02
CA ARG A 72 6.32 -19.58 -21.11
C ARG A 72 5.09 -19.83 -20.23
N TYR A 73 4.11 -20.53 -20.77
CA TYR A 73 2.92 -20.95 -20.02
C TYR A 73 2.96 -22.44 -19.67
N PRO A 74 2.37 -22.86 -18.53
CA PRO A 74 1.78 -21.97 -17.51
C PRO A 74 2.87 -21.16 -16.81
N SER A 75 2.50 -19.95 -16.33
CA SER A 75 3.41 -19.12 -15.55
C SER A 75 3.69 -19.76 -14.19
N ASP A 76 4.94 -19.72 -13.75
CA ASP A 76 5.42 -20.24 -12.45
C ASP A 76 5.19 -19.31 -11.27
N VAL A 77 4.54 -18.16 -11.49
CA VAL A 77 4.14 -17.26 -10.40
C VAL A 77 3.05 -17.85 -9.50
N TRP A 78 2.32 -18.86 -9.99
CA TRP A 78 1.24 -19.50 -9.24
C TRP A 78 1.79 -20.62 -8.35
N LEU A 79 1.66 -20.46 -7.04
CA LEU A 79 2.01 -21.48 -6.06
C LEU A 79 0.73 -22.04 -5.43
N VAL A 80 0.49 -23.34 -5.62
CA VAL A 80 -0.71 -24.04 -5.14
C VAL A 80 -0.38 -24.69 -3.80
N HIS A 81 -1.14 -24.37 -2.76
CA HIS A 81 -1.06 -25.01 -1.44
C HIS A 81 -2.23 -25.98 -1.22
N ASP A 82 -3.41 -25.65 -1.77
CA ASP A 82 -4.60 -26.48 -1.76
C ASP A 82 -5.16 -26.59 -3.20
N ASP A 83 -5.60 -27.78 -3.60
CA ASP A 83 -6.09 -28.01 -4.97
C ASP A 83 -7.30 -27.15 -5.34
N ARG A 84 -8.06 -26.66 -4.37
CA ARG A 84 -9.14 -25.67 -4.58
C ARG A 84 -8.66 -24.40 -5.25
N PHE A 85 -7.38 -24.06 -5.14
CA PHE A 85 -6.82 -22.87 -5.77
C PHE A 85 -6.79 -22.93 -7.30
N ARG A 86 -6.68 -24.14 -7.86
CA ARG A 86 -6.51 -24.35 -9.31
C ARG A 86 -7.64 -23.76 -10.15
N GLN A 87 -8.86 -23.69 -9.61
CA GLN A 87 -10.01 -23.11 -10.31
C GLN A 87 -9.89 -21.60 -10.55
N TYR A 88 -9.05 -20.90 -9.75
CA TYR A 88 -8.83 -19.45 -9.86
C TYR A 88 -7.67 -19.09 -10.79
N MET A 89 -6.91 -20.07 -11.23
CA MET A 89 -5.75 -19.89 -12.11
C MET A 89 -6.17 -19.83 -13.58
N ILE A 90 -5.57 -18.92 -14.32
CA ILE A 90 -5.62 -18.90 -15.78
C ILE A 90 -4.24 -19.26 -16.29
N GLY A 91 -4.11 -20.46 -16.92
CA GLY A 91 -2.81 -21.02 -17.28
C GLY A 91 -2.02 -20.24 -18.34
N ASN A 92 -2.67 -19.37 -19.10
CA ASN A 92 -2.07 -18.60 -20.19
C ASN A 92 -2.11 -17.08 -19.95
N THR A 93 -1.97 -16.68 -18.69
CA THR A 93 -1.85 -15.27 -18.30
C THR A 93 -0.49 -15.00 -17.66
N PRO A 94 0.24 -13.97 -18.11
CA PRO A 94 1.48 -13.54 -17.45
C PRO A 94 1.19 -12.55 -16.34
N LEU A 95 2.03 -12.53 -15.31
CA LEU A 95 2.19 -11.37 -14.46
C LEU A 95 2.86 -10.26 -15.30
N ARG A 96 2.19 -9.14 -15.48
CA ARG A 96 2.67 -8.02 -16.26
C ARG A 96 3.05 -6.86 -15.36
N ARG A 97 4.26 -6.33 -15.51
CA ARG A 97 4.62 -5.04 -14.94
C ARG A 97 4.12 -3.94 -15.89
N GLU A 98 3.10 -3.21 -15.45
CA GLU A 98 2.47 -2.15 -16.24
C GLU A 98 3.28 -0.86 -16.19
N TRP A 99 3.91 -0.58 -15.04
CA TRP A 99 4.69 0.64 -14.84
C TRP A 99 5.64 0.50 -13.65
N THR A 100 6.72 1.28 -13.68
CA THR A 100 7.66 1.46 -12.57
C THR A 100 8.02 2.94 -12.43
N GLY A 101 8.31 3.39 -11.21
CA GLY A 101 8.66 4.78 -10.92
C GLY A 101 8.06 5.31 -9.63
N SER A 102 7.40 4.48 -8.84
CA SER A 102 7.06 4.78 -7.44
C SER A 102 8.28 4.60 -6.54
N LEU A 103 8.21 5.15 -5.35
CA LEU A 103 9.01 4.75 -4.21
C LEU A 103 8.29 3.72 -3.37
N TRP A 104 6.96 3.90 -3.16
CA TRP A 104 6.09 2.95 -2.48
C TRP A 104 4.67 3.09 -3.02
N ALA A 105 4.31 2.19 -3.96
CA ALA A 105 2.97 2.15 -4.55
C ALA A 105 1.98 1.50 -3.57
N GLU A 106 0.84 2.16 -3.33
CA GLU A 106 -0.15 1.80 -2.32
C GLU A 106 -1.57 2.17 -2.72
N GLY A 107 -2.54 1.70 -1.91
CA GLY A 107 -3.91 2.20 -1.86
C GLY A 107 -4.65 2.15 -3.18
N SER A 108 -4.60 1.02 -3.89
CA SER A 108 -5.24 0.88 -5.19
C SER A 108 -6.76 0.80 -5.10
N ALA A 109 -7.45 1.63 -5.90
CA ALA A 109 -8.91 1.67 -6.01
C ALA A 109 -9.38 1.69 -7.46
N TRP A 110 -10.31 0.81 -7.80
CA TRP A 110 -10.89 0.70 -9.13
C TRP A 110 -12.11 1.59 -9.32
N ASN A 111 -12.08 2.44 -10.34
CA ASN A 111 -13.25 3.16 -10.82
C ASN A 111 -13.83 2.43 -12.04
N GLY A 112 -14.87 1.65 -11.85
CA GLY A 112 -15.50 0.86 -12.91
C GLY A 112 -16.04 1.70 -14.08
N PRO A 113 -16.88 2.71 -13.84
CA PRO A 113 -17.39 3.59 -14.89
C PRO A 113 -16.30 4.32 -15.68
N GLY A 114 -15.25 4.78 -15.00
CA GLY A 114 -14.13 5.50 -15.61
C GLY A 114 -13.05 4.59 -16.19
N ARG A 115 -13.08 3.28 -15.90
CA ARG A 115 -12.10 2.27 -16.31
C ARG A 115 -10.66 2.65 -15.98
N TYR A 116 -10.42 3.06 -14.72
CA TYR A 116 -9.09 3.40 -14.24
C TYR A 116 -8.90 2.98 -12.78
N VAL A 117 -7.64 2.83 -12.40
CA VAL A 117 -7.22 2.67 -11.01
C VAL A 117 -6.59 3.97 -10.54
N VAL A 118 -6.95 4.42 -9.34
CA VAL A 118 -6.16 5.38 -8.56
C VAL A 118 -5.26 4.59 -7.63
N PHE A 119 -4.01 5.00 -7.51
CA PHE A 119 -3.09 4.48 -6.49
C PHE A 119 -2.20 5.58 -5.95
N SER A 120 -1.73 5.41 -4.73
CA SER A 120 -0.85 6.34 -4.04
C SER A 120 0.62 5.97 -4.28
N ASP A 121 1.49 6.96 -4.39
CA ASP A 121 2.94 6.83 -4.28
C ASP A 121 3.35 7.70 -3.09
N ILE A 122 3.33 7.06 -1.90
CA ILE A 122 3.33 7.75 -0.62
C ILE A 122 4.54 8.66 -0.46
N PRO A 123 5.81 8.17 -0.55
CA PRO A 123 6.97 9.03 -0.29
C PRO A 123 7.15 10.16 -1.31
N ASN A 124 6.62 10.00 -2.53
CA ASN A 124 6.60 11.05 -3.52
C ASN A 124 5.42 12.03 -3.35
N ASN A 125 4.59 11.81 -2.34
CA ASN A 125 3.43 12.65 -2.01
C ASN A 125 2.52 12.92 -3.22
N ARG A 126 2.20 11.85 -3.97
CA ARG A 126 1.37 11.94 -5.18
C ARG A 126 0.40 10.78 -5.30
N GLN A 127 -0.71 11.01 -5.99
CA GLN A 127 -1.60 9.97 -6.49
C GLN A 127 -1.44 9.84 -8.00
N MET A 128 -1.43 8.59 -8.44
CA MET A 128 -1.29 8.20 -9.83
C MET A 128 -2.60 7.59 -10.34
N ARG A 129 -2.78 7.62 -11.64
CA ARG A 129 -3.88 6.97 -12.35
C ARG A 129 -3.33 6.01 -13.39
N TRP A 130 -3.74 4.73 -13.31
CA TRP A 130 -3.56 3.77 -14.39
C TRP A 130 -4.85 3.64 -15.19
N ASP A 131 -4.78 3.87 -16.48
CA ASP A 131 -5.91 3.74 -17.42
C ASP A 131 -5.95 2.31 -17.96
N GLU A 132 -7.04 1.59 -17.70
CA GLU A 132 -7.17 0.17 -18.05
C GLU A 132 -7.21 -0.05 -19.57
N VAL A 133 -7.74 0.90 -20.34
CA VAL A 133 -7.92 0.77 -21.78
C VAL A 133 -6.59 0.98 -22.52
N THR A 134 -5.82 1.97 -22.09
CA THR A 134 -4.55 2.33 -22.74
C THR A 134 -3.33 1.71 -22.09
N GLY A 135 -3.45 1.25 -20.83
CA GLY A 135 -2.34 0.77 -20.01
C GLY A 135 -1.41 1.88 -19.51
N GLN A 136 -1.75 3.15 -19.73
CA GLN A 136 -0.88 4.26 -19.36
C GLN A 136 -1.05 4.66 -17.90
N VAL A 137 0.07 5.01 -17.26
CA VAL A 137 0.08 5.63 -15.94
C VAL A 137 0.36 7.12 -16.06
N SER A 138 -0.42 7.93 -15.37
CA SER A 138 -0.30 9.37 -15.35
C SER A 138 -0.42 9.92 -13.92
N LEU A 139 0.10 11.12 -13.70
CA LEU A 139 -0.10 11.85 -12.45
C LEU A 139 -1.57 12.27 -12.34
N LEU A 140 -2.23 11.90 -11.23
CA LEU A 140 -3.59 12.34 -10.92
C LEU A 140 -3.58 13.64 -10.12
N ARG A 141 -2.80 13.68 -9.01
CA ARG A 141 -2.61 14.88 -8.18
C ARG A 141 -1.31 14.87 -7.41
N MET A 142 -0.80 16.07 -7.16
CA MET A 142 0.39 16.32 -6.35
C MET A 142 0.38 17.79 -5.87
N PRO A 143 0.50 18.07 -4.56
CA PRO A 143 0.63 17.11 -3.47
C PRO A 143 -0.67 16.33 -3.22
N ALA A 144 -0.53 15.14 -2.59
CA ALA A 144 -1.62 14.26 -2.21
C ALA A 144 -1.72 14.07 -0.70
N ASN A 145 -1.06 14.92 0.09
CA ASN A 145 -0.99 14.86 1.55
C ASN A 145 -0.51 13.50 2.09
N PHE A 146 0.43 12.86 1.36
CA PHE A 146 0.90 11.53 1.66
C PHE A 146 -0.27 10.53 1.78
N SER A 147 -1.19 10.58 0.80
CA SER A 147 -2.32 9.65 0.79
C SER A 147 -1.85 8.20 0.75
N ASN A 148 -2.59 7.33 1.43
CA ASN A 148 -2.39 5.88 1.41
C ASN A 148 -3.59 5.19 0.73
N GLY A 149 -4.47 4.56 1.50
CA GLY A 149 -5.63 3.84 1.00
C GLY A 149 -6.64 4.71 0.27
N ASN A 150 -7.23 4.16 -0.77
CA ASN A 150 -8.30 4.79 -1.52
C ASN A 150 -9.42 3.80 -1.77
N THR A 151 -10.62 4.32 -1.96
CA THR A 151 -11.77 3.58 -2.50
C THR A 151 -12.70 4.55 -3.23
N PHE A 152 -13.78 4.04 -3.81
CA PHE A 152 -14.85 4.88 -4.36
C PHE A 152 -16.14 4.59 -3.60
N ASP A 153 -16.90 5.62 -3.30
CA ASP A 153 -18.25 5.44 -2.78
C ASP A 153 -19.22 4.99 -3.91
N TRP A 154 -20.44 4.63 -3.52
CA TRP A 154 -21.43 4.12 -4.47
C TRP A 154 -21.91 5.17 -5.48
N GLN A 155 -21.60 6.44 -5.26
CA GLN A 155 -21.79 7.52 -6.20
C GLN A 155 -20.59 7.72 -7.13
N GLY A 156 -19.51 6.94 -6.93
CA GLY A 156 -18.27 6.99 -7.72
C GLY A 156 -17.34 8.15 -7.33
N ARG A 157 -17.52 8.75 -6.14
CA ARG A 157 -16.61 9.77 -5.61
C ARG A 157 -15.45 9.07 -4.89
N GLN A 158 -14.23 9.55 -5.11
CA GLN A 158 -13.05 8.97 -4.48
C GLN A 158 -12.97 9.33 -3.00
N LEU A 159 -12.80 8.32 -2.15
CA LEU A 159 -12.36 8.46 -0.75
C LEU A 159 -10.86 8.24 -0.68
N SER A 160 -10.18 8.95 0.20
CA SER A 160 -8.73 8.85 0.38
C SER A 160 -8.35 9.05 1.84
N CYS A 161 -7.48 8.19 2.34
CA CYS A 161 -6.81 8.33 3.63
C CYS A 161 -5.57 9.20 3.46
N GLU A 162 -5.49 10.33 4.13
CA GLU A 162 -4.36 11.26 4.06
C GLU A 162 -3.52 11.18 5.33
N HIS A 163 -2.26 10.79 5.20
CA HIS A 163 -1.36 10.62 6.34
C HIS A 163 -0.89 11.94 6.95
N SER A 164 -0.42 12.90 6.12
CA SER A 164 0.18 14.13 6.68
C SER A 164 -0.83 15.03 7.38
N THR A 165 -2.06 15.00 6.93
CA THR A 165 -3.17 15.78 7.50
C THR A 165 -4.00 14.97 8.50
N ALA A 166 -3.73 13.64 8.63
CA ALA A 166 -4.42 12.69 9.49
C ALA A 166 -5.93 12.72 9.33
N ARG A 167 -6.40 12.58 8.11
CA ARG A 167 -7.83 12.69 7.84
C ARG A 167 -8.30 11.76 6.75
N LEU A 168 -9.58 11.45 6.80
CA LEU A 168 -10.31 10.84 5.72
C LEU A 168 -10.98 11.92 4.89
N VAL A 169 -10.80 11.88 3.56
CA VAL A 169 -11.35 12.90 2.65
C VAL A 169 -12.13 12.27 1.50
N ARG A 170 -13.02 13.06 0.90
CA ARG A 170 -13.79 12.71 -0.30
C ARG A 170 -13.56 13.74 -1.41
N TYR A 171 -13.19 13.29 -2.59
CA TYR A 171 -13.08 14.13 -3.78
C TYR A 171 -14.42 14.14 -4.52
N ASN A 172 -15.08 15.29 -4.49
CA ASN A 172 -16.32 15.53 -5.21
C ASN A 172 -16.06 15.96 -6.67
N TRP A 173 -17.07 15.80 -7.53
CA TRP A 173 -16.99 16.21 -8.93
C TRP A 173 -16.91 17.74 -9.14
N GLU A 174 -17.31 18.52 -8.13
CA GLU A 174 -17.56 19.96 -8.24
C GLU A 174 -16.33 20.83 -7.93
N GLY A 175 -15.19 20.28 -7.60
CA GLY A 175 -14.01 21.09 -7.29
C GLY A 175 -12.72 20.30 -7.11
N PRO A 176 -11.58 21.01 -7.13
CA PRO A 176 -10.27 20.38 -6.98
C PRO A 176 -9.92 20.02 -5.54
N TRP A 177 -10.66 20.55 -4.56
CA TRP A 177 -10.40 20.37 -3.14
C TRP A 177 -11.27 19.26 -2.56
N PRO A 178 -10.71 18.39 -1.73
CA PRO A 178 -11.49 17.36 -1.08
C PRO A 178 -12.37 17.94 0.04
N GLU A 179 -13.49 17.29 0.27
CA GLU A 179 -14.29 17.44 1.47
C GLU A 179 -13.64 16.61 2.59
N VAL A 180 -13.43 17.21 3.76
CA VAL A 180 -12.96 16.49 4.95
C VAL A 180 -14.14 15.77 5.59
N LEU A 181 -14.04 14.44 5.69
CA LEU A 181 -15.10 13.60 6.28
C LEU A 181 -14.84 13.33 7.76
N ALA A 182 -13.56 13.09 8.12
CA ALA A 182 -13.13 12.89 9.50
C ALA A 182 -11.68 13.34 9.67
N GLU A 183 -11.36 14.06 10.76
CA GLU A 183 -10.01 14.48 11.13
C GLU A 183 -9.74 14.36 12.63
N GLU A 184 -10.80 14.16 13.44
CA GLU A 184 -10.71 14.02 14.90
C GLU A 184 -11.71 13.00 15.44
N TYR A 185 -11.39 12.43 16.58
CA TYR A 185 -12.27 11.60 17.38
C TYR A 185 -12.20 12.01 18.86
N GLU A 186 -13.34 12.33 19.51
CA GLU A 186 -13.41 12.81 20.90
C GLU A 186 -12.50 14.03 21.18
N GLY A 187 -12.36 14.95 20.21
CA GLY A 187 -11.55 16.17 20.32
C GLY A 187 -10.05 15.95 20.19
N LYS A 188 -9.62 14.78 19.72
CA LYS A 188 -8.22 14.44 19.44
C LYS A 188 -8.04 14.14 17.97
N PRO A 189 -6.91 14.55 17.36
CA PRO A 189 -6.65 14.25 15.95
C PRO A 189 -6.58 12.73 15.72
N LEU A 190 -7.05 12.28 14.56
CA LEU A 190 -6.82 10.90 14.10
C LEU A 190 -5.31 10.63 13.99
N ASN A 191 -4.92 9.37 14.12
CA ASN A 191 -3.51 8.99 14.13
C ASN A 191 -2.82 9.17 12.76
N ALA A 192 -3.35 8.63 11.73
CA ALA A 192 -3.11 8.74 10.29
C ALA A 192 -3.90 7.59 9.62
N PRO A 193 -5.11 7.84 9.13
CA PRO A 193 -5.93 6.85 8.46
C PRO A 193 -5.18 6.16 7.33
N ASN A 194 -5.35 4.83 7.21
CA ASN A 194 -4.54 4.00 6.31
C ASN A 194 -5.35 3.43 5.14
N ASP A 195 -6.36 2.58 5.37
CA ASP A 195 -7.18 2.01 4.29
C ASP A 195 -8.68 2.17 4.59
N VAL A 196 -9.54 2.05 3.56
CA VAL A 196 -10.95 2.44 3.65
C VAL A 196 -11.83 1.59 2.73
N VAL A 197 -13.02 1.21 3.25
CA VAL A 197 -14.08 0.50 2.51
C VAL A 197 -15.44 1.13 2.77
N VAL A 198 -16.43 0.87 1.91
CA VAL A 198 -17.79 1.43 2.02
C VAL A 198 -18.81 0.32 2.08
N HIS A 199 -19.74 0.40 3.05
CA HIS A 199 -20.86 -0.51 3.17
C HIS A 199 -21.99 -0.10 2.21
N PRO A 200 -22.68 -1.04 1.52
CA PRO A 200 -23.63 -0.71 0.45
C PRO A 200 -24.98 -0.19 0.91
N GLU A 201 -25.42 -0.54 2.11
CA GLU A 201 -26.81 -0.26 2.51
C GLU A 201 -27.04 1.18 2.95
N ASP A 202 -26.03 1.82 3.54
CA ASP A 202 -26.14 3.16 4.10
C ASP A 202 -24.96 4.07 3.76
N ASP A 203 -24.12 3.65 2.81
CA ASP A 203 -22.87 4.33 2.45
C ASP A 203 -21.89 4.46 3.64
N GLY A 204 -22.09 3.69 4.71
CA GLY A 204 -21.22 3.71 5.90
C GLY A 204 -19.78 3.44 5.55
N ILE A 205 -18.87 4.30 6.01
CA ILE A 205 -17.47 4.26 5.66
C ILE A 205 -16.70 3.66 6.83
N VAL A 206 -15.99 2.56 6.58
CA VAL A 206 -15.12 1.91 7.57
C VAL A 206 -13.66 2.11 7.17
N PHE A 207 -12.84 2.59 8.10
CA PHE A 207 -11.42 2.84 7.83
C PHE A 207 -10.53 2.48 9.02
N THR A 208 -9.27 2.20 8.72
CA THR A 208 -8.23 1.87 9.69
C THR A 208 -7.38 3.08 10.03
N ASP A 209 -6.92 3.19 11.29
CA ASP A 209 -6.12 4.31 11.78
C ASP A 209 -4.91 3.82 12.62
N PRO A 210 -3.89 3.18 11.99
CA PRO A 210 -2.72 2.65 12.66
C PRO A 210 -1.67 3.69 13.04
N GLY A 211 -1.70 4.87 12.39
CA GLY A 211 -0.78 5.96 12.64
C GLY A 211 0.56 5.89 11.94
N TYR A 212 0.73 5.11 10.86
CA TYR A 212 2.01 5.03 10.15
C TYR A 212 2.52 6.39 9.69
N GLY A 213 1.67 7.20 9.08
CA GLY A 213 2.01 8.56 8.62
C GLY A 213 2.39 9.53 9.73
N SER A 214 2.24 9.15 11.00
CA SER A 214 2.67 9.91 12.17
C SER A 214 4.02 9.47 12.73
N HIS A 215 4.65 8.44 12.16
CA HIS A 215 5.95 7.94 12.63
C HIS A 215 7.13 8.44 11.80
N TRP A 216 6.95 8.68 10.49
CA TRP A 216 8.06 9.01 9.58
C TRP A 216 7.73 10.16 8.65
N TRP A 217 8.75 11.01 8.39
CA TRP A 217 8.64 12.15 7.49
C TRP A 217 8.42 11.79 6.01
N TYR A 218 8.80 10.58 5.61
CA TYR A 218 8.62 10.12 4.23
C TYR A 218 7.22 9.57 3.93
N GLU A 219 6.39 9.41 4.98
CA GLU A 219 5.00 8.95 4.86
C GLU A 219 3.99 9.99 5.36
N GLY A 220 4.44 11.05 6.03
CA GLY A 220 3.54 12.05 6.60
C GLY A 220 4.23 13.05 7.49
N ASN A 221 3.62 13.38 8.62
CA ASN A 221 4.14 14.31 9.61
C ASN A 221 4.35 13.64 10.96
N VAL A 222 5.59 13.62 11.45
CA VAL A 222 5.92 13.02 12.75
C VAL A 222 5.20 13.72 13.89
N ARG A 223 4.46 12.97 14.68
CA ARG A 223 3.73 13.43 15.88
C ARG A 223 3.45 12.26 16.82
N GLU A 224 3.16 12.57 18.08
CA GLU A 224 2.68 11.59 19.04
C GLU A 224 1.24 11.20 18.74
N LEU A 225 0.91 9.92 18.92
CA LEU A 225 -0.45 9.41 18.78
C LEU A 225 -1.22 9.71 20.06
N GLU A 226 -2.38 10.36 19.94
CA GLU A 226 -3.25 10.69 21.07
C GLU A 226 -4.40 9.71 21.24
N LEU A 227 -4.65 8.88 20.22
CA LEU A 227 -5.68 7.85 20.19
C LEU A 227 -5.05 6.46 20.09
N PRO A 228 -5.68 5.41 20.63
CA PRO A 228 -5.27 4.05 20.33
C PRO A 228 -5.42 3.76 18.83
N THR A 229 -4.59 2.87 18.30
CA THR A 229 -4.76 2.34 16.94
C THR A 229 -6.12 1.66 16.85
N SER A 230 -6.91 1.99 15.85
CA SER A 230 -8.34 1.65 15.85
C SER A 230 -8.88 1.43 14.44
N VAL A 231 -10.05 0.82 14.39
CA VAL A 231 -10.93 0.83 13.20
C VAL A 231 -12.14 1.70 13.54
N TYR A 232 -12.51 2.57 12.62
CA TYR A 232 -13.61 3.49 12.76
C TYR A 232 -14.70 3.24 11.73
N HIS A 233 -15.93 3.53 12.12
CA HIS A 233 -17.09 3.67 11.24
C HIS A 233 -17.53 5.13 11.22
N LEU A 234 -17.69 5.69 10.03
CA LEU A 234 -18.24 7.02 9.78
C LEU A 234 -19.60 6.88 9.08
N ASP A 235 -20.63 7.48 9.67
CA ASP A 235 -21.91 7.65 9.00
C ASP A 235 -21.87 8.93 8.14
N PRO A 236 -21.85 8.82 6.79
CA PRO A 236 -21.71 9.98 5.92
C PRO A 236 -22.94 10.88 5.85
N GLN A 237 -24.08 10.44 6.42
CA GLN A 237 -25.33 11.22 6.40
C GLN A 237 -25.36 12.27 7.51
N ASN A 238 -24.76 11.96 8.66
CA ASN A 238 -24.79 12.84 9.84
C ASN A 238 -23.39 13.21 10.36
N GLY A 239 -22.32 12.64 9.78
CA GLY A 239 -20.94 12.86 10.18
C GLY A 239 -20.54 12.18 11.49
N GLN A 240 -21.37 11.25 12.02
CA GLN A 240 -21.05 10.56 13.25
C GLN A 240 -19.89 9.57 13.04
N LEU A 241 -18.79 9.80 13.73
CA LEU A 241 -17.63 8.90 13.80
C LEU A 241 -17.74 8.02 15.04
N THR A 242 -17.57 6.72 14.87
CA THR A 242 -17.63 5.72 15.95
C THR A 242 -16.39 4.84 15.86
N ARG A 243 -15.66 4.69 16.95
CA ARG A 243 -14.61 3.67 17.08
C ARG A 243 -15.27 2.31 17.28
N ILE A 244 -15.14 1.42 16.28
CA ILE A 244 -15.80 0.12 16.29
C ILE A 244 -14.93 -1.00 16.89
N THR A 245 -13.61 -0.84 16.89
CA THR A 245 -12.67 -1.68 17.64
C THR A 245 -11.30 -1.00 17.80
N ASP A 246 -10.63 -1.28 18.93
CA ASP A 246 -9.23 -1.01 19.21
C ASP A 246 -8.50 -2.30 19.66
N GLU A 247 -9.11 -3.47 19.43
CA GLU A 247 -8.56 -4.79 19.75
C GLU A 247 -7.65 -5.32 18.62
N ILE A 248 -6.78 -4.45 18.09
CA ILE A 248 -5.86 -4.74 16.99
C ILE A 248 -4.63 -3.84 17.12
N PHE A 249 -3.43 -4.39 16.93
CA PHE A 249 -2.19 -3.64 17.16
C PHE A 249 -1.90 -2.60 16.07
N LYS A 250 -1.93 -3.02 14.80
CA LYS A 250 -1.64 -2.16 13.65
C LYS A 250 -2.61 -2.48 12.51
N PRO A 251 -3.87 -1.99 12.62
CA PRO A 251 -4.87 -2.23 11.59
C PRO A 251 -4.42 -1.59 10.27
N ASN A 252 -4.37 -2.39 9.21
CA ASN A 252 -3.91 -1.97 7.89
C ASN A 252 -5.03 -2.18 6.86
N GLY A 253 -4.84 -2.99 5.82
CA GLY A 253 -5.85 -3.27 4.83
C GLY A 253 -7.10 -3.91 5.42
N LEU A 254 -8.26 -3.58 4.86
CA LEU A 254 -9.53 -4.15 5.30
C LEU A 254 -10.44 -4.49 4.11
N ALA A 255 -11.30 -5.50 4.30
CA ALA A 255 -12.30 -5.88 3.30
C ALA A 255 -13.51 -6.55 3.98
N PHE A 256 -14.69 -6.30 3.44
CA PHE A 256 -15.87 -7.07 3.78
C PHE A 256 -15.91 -8.42 3.04
N ALA A 257 -16.54 -9.43 3.64
CA ALA A 257 -17.00 -10.60 2.92
C ALA A 257 -18.00 -10.20 1.80
N PRO A 258 -18.25 -11.07 0.79
CA PRO A 258 -19.15 -10.71 -0.30
C PRO A 258 -20.56 -10.30 0.11
N ASP A 259 -21.05 -10.85 1.21
CA ASP A 259 -22.37 -10.59 1.78
C ASP A 259 -22.34 -9.54 2.92
N TYR A 260 -21.18 -8.91 3.14
CA TYR A 260 -20.93 -7.91 4.18
C TYR A 260 -21.12 -8.42 5.63
N SER A 261 -21.28 -9.73 5.83
CA SER A 261 -21.48 -10.33 7.16
C SER A 261 -20.20 -10.41 8.01
N VAL A 262 -19.01 -10.31 7.39
CA VAL A 262 -17.71 -10.37 8.05
C VAL A 262 -16.84 -9.21 7.56
N LEU A 263 -16.12 -8.59 8.51
CA LEU A 263 -15.03 -7.65 8.22
C LEU A 263 -13.70 -8.35 8.52
N TYR A 264 -12.82 -8.37 7.52
CA TYR A 264 -11.43 -8.79 7.66
C TYR A 264 -10.54 -7.56 7.76
N VAL A 265 -9.56 -7.58 8.68
CA VAL A 265 -8.56 -6.53 8.83
C VAL A 265 -7.18 -7.16 8.98
N ALA A 266 -6.23 -6.72 8.18
CA ALA A 266 -4.83 -7.10 8.33
C ALA A 266 -4.23 -6.40 9.55
N ASP A 267 -3.58 -7.17 10.42
CA ASP A 267 -2.81 -6.67 11.56
C ASP A 267 -1.32 -6.79 11.26
N THR A 268 -0.69 -5.68 10.98
CA THR A 268 0.74 -5.59 10.71
C THR A 268 1.55 -5.35 12.00
N ALA A 269 1.10 -5.93 13.11
CA ALA A 269 1.69 -5.82 14.45
C ALA A 269 3.22 -5.88 14.49
N PRO A 270 3.93 -6.83 13.80
CA PRO A 270 5.38 -6.96 13.89
C PRO A 270 6.17 -5.70 13.50
N THR A 271 5.57 -4.77 12.78
CA THR A 271 6.21 -3.50 12.40
C THR A 271 6.57 -2.64 13.60
N HIS A 272 5.82 -2.76 14.71
CA HIS A 272 6.01 -1.99 15.95
C HIS A 272 5.97 -2.86 17.22
N HIS A 273 5.51 -4.08 17.11
CA HIS A 273 5.40 -5.10 18.17
C HIS A 273 6.08 -6.38 17.68
N PRO A 274 7.43 -6.44 17.69
CA PRO A 274 8.18 -7.57 17.11
C PRO A 274 7.94 -8.91 17.79
N GLU A 275 7.35 -8.91 18.98
CA GLU A 275 6.91 -10.10 19.72
C GLU A 275 5.60 -10.70 19.19
N GLU A 276 4.83 -9.91 18.44
CA GLU A 276 3.55 -10.33 17.86
C GLU A 276 3.74 -10.94 16.47
N GLN A 277 2.74 -11.71 16.01
CA GLN A 277 2.69 -12.25 14.67
C GLN A 277 1.80 -11.39 13.77
N ALA A 278 2.14 -11.30 12.48
CA ALA A 278 1.25 -10.74 11.49
C ALA A 278 0.02 -11.63 11.29
N LYS A 279 -1.17 -11.02 11.26
CA LYS A 279 -2.44 -11.74 11.22
C LYS A 279 -3.43 -11.06 10.28
N ILE A 280 -4.43 -11.80 9.86
CA ILE A 280 -5.72 -11.23 9.44
C ILE A 280 -6.70 -11.57 10.55
N ILE A 281 -7.36 -10.56 11.09
CA ILE A 281 -8.40 -10.70 12.10
C ILE A 281 -9.76 -10.59 11.41
N ALA A 282 -10.72 -11.39 11.83
CA ALA A 282 -12.09 -11.34 11.33
C ALA A 282 -13.07 -11.03 12.46
N TRP A 283 -14.08 -10.24 12.15
CA TRP A 283 -15.22 -9.96 13.03
C TRP A 283 -16.51 -10.19 12.27
N ASP A 284 -17.57 -10.62 12.98
CA ASP A 284 -18.90 -10.58 12.47
C ASP A 284 -19.41 -9.14 12.50
N VAL A 285 -20.04 -8.73 11.40
CA VAL A 285 -20.55 -7.37 11.17
C VAL A 285 -22.01 -7.29 11.60
N GLU A 286 -22.33 -6.31 12.40
CA GLU A 286 -23.69 -6.00 12.82
C GLU A 286 -23.99 -4.52 12.59
N ASP A 287 -25.26 -4.18 12.41
CA ASP A 287 -25.73 -2.81 12.23
C ASP A 287 -24.96 -2.05 11.12
N ASN A 288 -24.85 -2.68 9.93
CA ASN A 288 -24.20 -2.12 8.73
C ASN A 288 -22.74 -1.64 8.98
N GLY A 289 -21.99 -2.37 9.80
CA GLY A 289 -20.60 -2.02 10.10
C GLY A 289 -20.40 -1.13 11.33
N ARG A 290 -21.46 -0.70 12.00
CA ARG A 290 -21.37 0.13 13.21
C ARG A 290 -20.95 -0.66 14.45
N ARG A 291 -21.09 -1.99 14.43
CA ARG A 291 -20.70 -2.88 15.51
C ARG A 291 -20.03 -4.15 15.00
N LEU A 292 -18.94 -4.50 15.63
CA LEU A 292 -18.17 -5.73 15.37
C LEU A 292 -18.28 -6.68 16.56
N THR A 293 -18.48 -7.97 16.27
CA THR A 293 -18.60 -9.04 17.29
C THR A 293 -17.78 -10.26 16.87
N ASN A 294 -17.66 -11.23 17.75
CA ASN A 294 -17.02 -12.53 17.46
C ASN A 294 -15.61 -12.40 16.82
N ARG A 295 -14.73 -11.58 17.47
CA ARG A 295 -13.34 -11.43 17.03
C ARG A 295 -12.62 -12.79 16.98
N ARG A 296 -11.95 -13.07 15.85
CA ARG A 296 -11.17 -14.30 15.66
C ARG A 296 -9.96 -14.08 14.78
N GLU A 297 -8.91 -14.85 15.01
CA GLU A 297 -7.78 -14.93 14.09
C GLU A 297 -8.21 -15.72 12.86
N PHE A 298 -8.13 -15.11 11.69
CA PHE A 298 -8.51 -15.74 10.43
C PHE A 298 -7.32 -16.40 9.75
N ALA A 299 -6.19 -15.70 9.68
CA ALA A 299 -4.95 -16.21 9.13
C ALA A 299 -3.76 -15.65 9.91
N VAL A 300 -2.70 -16.44 10.01
CA VAL A 300 -1.43 -16.06 10.66
C VAL A 300 -0.31 -16.24 9.66
N LEU A 301 0.61 -15.29 9.60
CA LEU A 301 1.76 -15.32 8.73
C LEU A 301 3.05 -15.40 9.55
N GLU A 302 3.90 -16.38 9.22
CA GLU A 302 5.15 -16.62 9.95
C GLU A 302 6.25 -15.61 9.59
N ARG A 303 6.22 -15.06 8.37
CA ARG A 303 7.27 -14.16 7.87
C ARG A 303 6.66 -13.11 6.93
N GLY A 304 7.02 -11.84 7.13
CA GLY A 304 6.40 -10.71 6.47
C GLY A 304 5.07 -10.33 7.12
N PHE A 305 4.26 -9.56 6.43
CA PHE A 305 2.91 -9.20 6.88
C PHE A 305 1.96 -8.98 5.69
N HIS A 306 0.68 -9.21 5.94
CA HIS A 306 -0.38 -8.84 5.04
C HIS A 306 -0.65 -7.35 5.16
N ASP A 307 -0.91 -6.72 4.01
CA ASP A 307 -1.15 -5.29 3.89
C ASP A 307 -2.56 -5.07 3.32
N GLY A 308 -2.73 -4.50 2.14
CA GLY A 308 -4.05 -4.37 1.52
C GLY A 308 -4.69 -5.73 1.21
N ILE A 309 -5.98 -5.86 1.46
CA ILE A 309 -6.74 -7.09 1.25
C ILE A 309 -8.02 -6.85 0.45
N ARG A 310 -8.45 -7.84 -0.32
CA ARG A 310 -9.73 -7.83 -1.06
C ARG A 310 -10.38 -9.22 -0.99
N THR A 311 -11.68 -9.28 -1.25
CA THR A 311 -12.42 -10.56 -1.32
C THR A 311 -12.90 -10.83 -2.75
N ASP A 312 -13.03 -12.10 -3.11
CA ASP A 312 -13.71 -12.53 -4.32
C ASP A 312 -15.14 -12.99 -4.04
N VAL A 313 -15.92 -13.24 -5.10
CA VAL A 313 -17.34 -13.63 -4.97
C VAL A 313 -17.57 -14.97 -4.27
N ASP A 314 -16.54 -15.83 -4.20
CA ASP A 314 -16.59 -17.11 -3.49
C ASP A 314 -16.20 -16.95 -2.00
N GLY A 315 -15.90 -15.72 -1.56
CA GLY A 315 -15.54 -15.38 -0.19
C GLY A 315 -14.08 -15.58 0.15
N ASN A 316 -13.21 -15.88 -0.83
CA ASN A 316 -11.78 -16.00 -0.55
C ASN A 316 -11.19 -14.60 -0.29
N VAL A 317 -10.24 -14.54 0.64
CA VAL A 317 -9.48 -13.34 0.96
C VAL A 317 -8.17 -13.36 0.17
N TRP A 318 -7.96 -12.32 -0.63
CA TRP A 318 -6.75 -12.06 -1.42
C TRP A 318 -5.95 -10.97 -0.71
N ALA A 319 -4.77 -11.33 -0.19
CA ALA A 319 -3.97 -10.48 0.69
C ALA A 319 -2.64 -10.14 0.03
N ALA A 320 -2.39 -8.86 -0.20
CA ALA A 320 -1.08 -8.34 -0.54
C ALA A 320 -0.11 -8.62 0.61
N THR A 321 1.09 -9.10 0.29
CA THR A 321 2.06 -9.57 1.30
C THR A 321 3.44 -9.02 0.96
N ALA A 322 4.08 -8.42 1.96
CA ALA A 322 5.38 -7.79 1.83
C ALA A 322 6.33 -8.14 2.99
N PHE A 323 7.61 -7.81 2.81
CA PHE A 323 8.70 -7.98 3.78
C PHE A 323 8.93 -9.42 4.24
N GLY A 324 8.35 -10.39 3.55
CA GLY A 324 8.63 -11.81 3.74
C GLY A 324 9.82 -12.29 2.91
N GLY A 325 10.16 -11.56 1.84
CA GLY A 325 11.22 -11.88 0.90
C GLY A 325 10.83 -12.96 -0.11
N GLU A 326 11.83 -13.49 -0.78
CA GLU A 326 11.64 -14.49 -1.85
C GLU A 326 10.78 -15.68 -1.39
N GLY A 327 9.80 -16.06 -2.23
CA GLY A 327 8.86 -17.14 -1.98
C GLY A 327 7.70 -16.79 -1.04
N VAL A 328 7.69 -15.57 -0.46
CA VAL A 328 6.61 -15.07 0.40
C VAL A 328 5.96 -13.84 -0.19
N ASP A 329 6.75 -12.87 -0.66
CA ASP A 329 6.21 -11.63 -1.19
C ASP A 329 5.30 -11.87 -2.40
N GLY A 330 4.11 -11.24 -2.38
CA GLY A 330 3.12 -11.40 -3.42
C GLY A 330 1.67 -11.35 -2.93
N VAL A 331 0.79 -12.06 -3.56
CA VAL A 331 -0.63 -12.14 -3.18
C VAL A 331 -0.92 -13.53 -2.60
N HIS A 332 -1.30 -13.59 -1.32
CA HIS A 332 -1.74 -14.82 -0.67
C HIS A 332 -3.27 -14.94 -0.75
N VAL A 333 -3.76 -16.15 -0.95
CA VAL A 333 -5.20 -16.41 -1.08
C VAL A 333 -5.65 -17.41 -0.05
N TYR A 334 -6.68 -17.03 0.71
CA TYR A 334 -7.26 -17.83 1.79
C TYR A 334 -8.73 -18.11 1.51
N ALA A 335 -9.15 -19.35 1.73
CA ALA A 335 -10.57 -19.71 1.71
C ALA A 335 -11.33 -19.06 2.89
N PRO A 336 -12.67 -19.00 2.87
CA PRO A 336 -13.46 -18.44 3.98
C PRO A 336 -13.22 -19.10 5.34
N ASP A 337 -12.72 -20.34 5.35
CA ASP A 337 -12.37 -21.07 6.56
C ASP A 337 -10.94 -20.77 7.09
N GLY A 338 -10.21 -19.83 6.47
CA GLY A 338 -8.84 -19.46 6.81
C GLY A 338 -7.76 -20.38 6.19
N THR A 339 -8.13 -21.42 5.45
CA THR A 339 -7.17 -22.28 4.78
C THR A 339 -6.42 -21.53 3.68
N LYS A 340 -5.10 -21.52 3.71
CA LYS A 340 -4.28 -20.93 2.63
C LYS A 340 -4.41 -21.79 1.37
N LEU A 341 -5.06 -21.24 0.34
CA LEU A 341 -5.28 -21.93 -0.94
C LEU A 341 -4.02 -21.90 -1.82
N GLY A 342 -3.38 -20.76 -1.90
CA GLY A 342 -2.22 -20.57 -2.76
C GLY A 342 -1.69 -19.14 -2.69
N GLN A 343 -0.78 -18.84 -3.61
CA GLN A 343 -0.25 -17.49 -3.73
C GLN A 343 0.20 -17.18 -5.16
N ILE A 344 0.29 -15.90 -5.46
CA ILE A 344 0.92 -15.35 -6.65
C ILE A 344 2.23 -14.72 -6.21
N LEU A 345 3.34 -15.30 -6.63
CA LEU A 345 4.68 -14.78 -6.31
C LEU A 345 4.94 -13.50 -7.05
N MET A 346 5.55 -12.53 -6.38
CA MET A 346 5.92 -11.22 -6.91
C MET A 346 7.43 -10.97 -6.81
N PRO A 347 8.01 -10.16 -7.72
CA PRO A 347 9.45 -9.82 -7.66
C PRO A 347 9.78 -8.77 -6.62
N GLU A 348 8.79 -8.15 -6.02
CA GLU A 348 8.91 -7.11 -4.98
C GLU A 348 7.79 -7.27 -3.96
N GLY A 349 7.95 -6.67 -2.78
CA GLY A 349 6.91 -6.66 -1.76
C GLY A 349 5.62 -6.08 -2.31
N CYS A 350 4.51 -6.72 -1.99
CA CYS A 350 3.19 -6.34 -2.45
C CYS A 350 2.44 -5.63 -1.32
N ALA A 351 2.09 -4.36 -1.53
CA ALA A 351 1.46 -3.53 -0.51
C ALA A 351 -0.07 -3.49 -0.63
N ASN A 352 -0.61 -3.44 -1.85
CA ASN A 352 -2.05 -3.35 -2.04
C ASN A 352 -2.48 -4.02 -3.35
N LEU A 353 -3.77 -4.32 -3.48
CA LEU A 353 -4.35 -4.89 -4.70
C LEU A 353 -5.80 -4.46 -4.90
N ALA A 354 -6.25 -4.50 -6.15
CA ALA A 354 -7.66 -4.32 -6.50
C ALA A 354 -8.07 -5.30 -7.62
N PHE A 355 -9.30 -5.76 -7.58
CA PHE A 355 -9.93 -6.45 -8.70
C PHE A 355 -10.45 -5.42 -9.70
N VAL A 356 -9.97 -5.48 -10.94
CA VAL A 356 -10.21 -4.46 -11.96
C VAL A 356 -10.75 -5.07 -13.26
N GLY A 357 -11.13 -4.18 -14.18
CA GLY A 357 -11.72 -4.56 -15.46
C GLY A 357 -13.23 -4.77 -15.37
N GLU A 358 -13.88 -4.85 -16.52
CA GLU A 358 -15.34 -4.97 -16.63
C GLU A 358 -15.90 -6.17 -15.86
N ARG A 359 -15.14 -7.28 -15.85
CA ARG A 359 -15.53 -8.51 -15.15
C ARG A 359 -14.93 -8.64 -13.76
N ARG A 360 -14.12 -7.65 -13.31
CA ARG A 360 -13.38 -7.69 -12.04
C ARG A 360 -12.62 -9.01 -11.84
N ASN A 361 -11.99 -9.51 -12.89
CA ASN A 361 -11.20 -10.73 -12.88
C ASN A 361 -9.74 -10.49 -13.29
N ARG A 362 -9.30 -9.25 -13.24
CA ARG A 362 -7.92 -8.85 -13.40
C ARG A 362 -7.47 -8.21 -12.11
N LEU A 363 -6.38 -8.69 -11.53
CA LEU A 363 -5.75 -8.02 -10.40
C LEU A 363 -4.92 -6.85 -10.92
N PHE A 364 -5.05 -5.71 -10.25
CA PHE A 364 -4.07 -4.63 -10.25
C PHE A 364 -3.35 -4.70 -8.92
N ILE A 365 -2.02 -4.77 -8.92
CA ILE A 365 -1.21 -5.06 -7.74
C ILE A 365 -0.18 -3.94 -7.58
N CYS A 366 -0.15 -3.30 -6.42
CA CYS A 366 0.87 -2.35 -6.01
C CYS A 366 2.05 -3.15 -5.43
N GLY A 367 3.15 -3.22 -6.19
CA GLY A 367 4.46 -3.61 -5.69
C GLY A 367 5.12 -2.42 -5.00
N SER A 368 6.38 -2.54 -4.59
CA SER A 368 7.07 -1.43 -3.93
C SER A 368 7.32 -0.26 -4.91
N GLN A 369 7.99 -0.53 -6.03
CA GLN A 369 8.36 0.49 -7.02
C GLN A 369 7.51 0.46 -8.28
N SER A 370 6.73 -0.62 -8.45
CA SER A 370 6.04 -0.91 -9.71
C SER A 370 4.58 -1.28 -9.46
N VAL A 371 3.78 -1.20 -10.51
CA VAL A 371 2.42 -1.75 -10.50
C VAL A 371 2.32 -2.86 -11.54
N TYR A 372 1.57 -3.89 -11.19
CA TYR A 372 1.44 -5.12 -11.97
C TYR A 372 -0.01 -5.44 -12.24
N THR A 373 -0.25 -6.26 -13.27
CA THR A 373 -1.56 -6.86 -13.51
C THR A 373 -1.44 -8.35 -13.83
N LEU A 374 -2.47 -9.09 -13.44
CA LEU A 374 -2.61 -10.51 -13.71
C LEU A 374 -4.10 -10.86 -13.86
N TYR A 375 -4.47 -11.57 -14.92
CA TYR A 375 -5.82 -12.12 -15.02
C TYR A 375 -5.97 -13.37 -14.17
N THR A 376 -7.11 -13.49 -13.51
CA THR A 376 -7.51 -14.66 -12.72
C THR A 376 -8.86 -15.18 -13.19
N ALA A 377 -9.21 -16.42 -12.85
CA ALA A 377 -10.57 -16.92 -13.00
C ALA A 377 -11.48 -16.54 -11.81
N ALA A 378 -10.92 -15.93 -10.76
CA ALA A 378 -11.69 -15.31 -9.68
C ALA A 378 -12.32 -14.00 -10.14
N GLN A 379 -13.45 -13.64 -9.55
CA GLN A 379 -14.11 -12.36 -9.71
C GLN A 379 -14.13 -11.61 -8.37
N GLY A 380 -13.69 -10.36 -8.33
CA GLY A 380 -13.78 -9.54 -7.13
C GLY A 380 -15.21 -9.36 -6.62
N ALA A 381 -15.40 -9.43 -5.32
CA ALA A 381 -16.73 -9.34 -4.69
C ALA A 381 -17.37 -7.96 -4.85
N HIS A 382 -16.58 -6.90 -4.61
CA HIS A 382 -17.08 -5.53 -4.54
C HIS A 382 -16.73 -4.74 -5.80
N VAL A 383 -17.54 -3.71 -6.07
CA VAL A 383 -17.37 -2.83 -7.25
C VAL A 383 -16.47 -1.63 -6.98
N THR A 384 -16.10 -1.46 -5.73
CA THR A 384 -15.27 -0.33 -5.24
C THR A 384 -13.99 -0.85 -4.60
#